data_5425757cbd72a8656c1da8a059292708
#
_entry.id   5425757cbd72a8656c1da8a059292708
#
_cell.length_a   1.000
_cell.length_b   1.000
_cell.length_c   1.000
_cell.angle_alpha   90.00
_cell.angle_beta   90.00
_cell.angle_gamma   90.00
#
_symmetry.space_group_name_H-M   'P 1'
#
loop_
_entity.id
_entity.type
_entity.pdbx_description
1 polymer ?
#
loop_
_entity_poly.entity_id
_entity_poly.type
_entity_poly.pdbx_seq_one_letter_code
_entity_poly.pdbx_strand_id
1 'polypeptide(L)'
;INLLQVPTNGKIIVDGDVLFDKKVTLTAEQLRRKRQDIGMIFQHFNLMSQLTAEENVAFALKHSGLSKEEKKEKVHTLLELVGLADRAENYPSQLSGGQKQRVAIARALANDPKILISDESTSALDPKTTKQILTLLQDLNQKLGLTIVLITHEMQIIKDIANCVAVMQDGQLIEEGSVLDIFSNPQQDLTKDFISTATGIDEAMDKIEQQEIVKHLASNSLLVQMKYAGTSTDEPLLNEIYKHHQVTANILYGNIE
;
A
#
# COMPACT_ATOMS: atom_id res chain seq x y z
N ILE A 1 1.45 -15.15 -5.62
CA ILE A 1 2.90 -15.15 -5.31
C ILE A 1 3.21 -16.27 -4.30
N ASN A 2 2.49 -16.36 -3.19
CA ASN A 2 2.74 -17.34 -2.11
C ASN A 2 2.20 -18.76 -2.36
N LEU A 3 1.60 -19.03 -3.53
CA LEU A 3 1.00 -20.30 -3.92
C LEU A 3 -0.08 -20.83 -2.96
N LEU A 4 -0.86 -19.95 -2.31
CA LEU A 4 -2.08 -20.36 -1.60
C LEU A 4 -3.08 -20.99 -2.58
N GLN A 5 -3.12 -20.47 -3.81
CA GLN A 5 -3.75 -21.10 -4.96
C GLN A 5 -2.68 -21.50 -5.97
N VAL A 6 -2.77 -22.71 -6.49
CA VAL A 6 -1.82 -23.21 -7.49
C VAL A 6 -2.26 -22.71 -8.86
N PRO A 7 -1.38 -22.01 -9.60
CA PRO A 7 -1.69 -21.55 -10.96
C PRO A 7 -1.91 -22.72 -11.92
N THR A 8 -2.76 -22.54 -12.92
CA THR A 8 -2.95 -23.52 -14.00
C THR A 8 -1.84 -23.45 -15.04
N ASN A 9 -1.27 -22.25 -15.26
CA ASN A 9 -0.23 -21.98 -16.25
C ASN A 9 0.69 -20.86 -15.78
N GLY A 10 1.80 -20.67 -16.51
CA GLY A 10 2.75 -19.59 -16.28
C GLY A 10 3.95 -20.02 -15.47
N LYS A 11 4.66 -19.02 -14.95
CA LYS A 11 5.86 -19.21 -14.13
C LYS A 11 5.84 -18.16 -13.01
N ILE A 12 6.17 -18.58 -11.80
CA ILE A 12 6.34 -17.67 -10.64
C ILE A 12 7.78 -17.78 -10.19
N ILE A 13 8.47 -16.65 -10.18
CA ILE A 13 9.83 -16.50 -9.67
C ILE A 13 9.79 -15.50 -8.52
N VAL A 14 10.39 -15.85 -7.39
CA VAL A 14 10.52 -14.99 -6.22
C VAL A 14 11.97 -15.02 -5.77
N ASP A 15 12.62 -13.88 -5.75
CA ASP A 15 14.04 -13.74 -5.38
C ASP A 15 14.97 -14.71 -6.14
N GLY A 16 14.75 -14.83 -7.45
CA GLY A 16 15.50 -15.75 -8.32
C GLY A 16 15.07 -17.22 -8.26
N ASP A 17 14.29 -17.61 -7.27
CA ASP A 17 13.79 -18.97 -7.09
C ASP A 17 12.49 -19.22 -7.85
N VAL A 18 12.44 -20.29 -8.61
CA VAL A 18 11.21 -20.74 -9.31
C VAL A 18 10.29 -21.41 -8.29
N LEU A 19 9.20 -20.74 -7.93
CA LEU A 19 8.16 -21.29 -7.06
C LEU A 19 7.14 -22.14 -7.83
N PHE A 20 6.86 -21.76 -9.06
CA PHE A 20 5.95 -22.48 -9.95
C PHE A 20 6.43 -22.39 -11.40
N ASP A 21 6.44 -23.52 -12.06
CA ASP A 21 6.58 -23.70 -13.50
C ASP A 21 5.96 -25.06 -13.81
N LYS A 22 5.36 -25.27 -14.99
CA LYS A 22 4.80 -26.58 -15.40
C LYS A 22 5.77 -27.75 -15.24
N LYS A 23 7.09 -27.48 -15.27
CA LYS A 23 8.17 -28.47 -15.16
C LYS A 23 8.73 -28.62 -13.74
N VAL A 24 8.33 -27.77 -12.80
CA VAL A 24 8.84 -27.74 -11.43
C VAL A 24 7.73 -28.15 -10.49
N THR A 25 7.91 -29.28 -9.81
CA THR A 25 7.03 -29.73 -8.73
C THR A 25 7.80 -29.63 -7.43
N LEU A 26 7.43 -28.67 -6.58
CA LEU A 26 7.98 -28.54 -5.24
C LEU A 26 7.31 -29.57 -4.31
N THR A 27 8.11 -30.18 -3.44
CA THR A 27 7.56 -30.98 -2.35
C THR A 27 6.86 -30.07 -1.33
N ALA A 28 5.97 -30.64 -0.52
CA ALA A 28 5.27 -29.86 0.53
C ALA A 28 6.25 -29.17 1.50
N GLU A 29 7.38 -29.79 1.78
CA GLU A 29 8.41 -29.20 2.63
C GLU A 29 9.14 -28.03 1.95
N GLN A 30 9.52 -28.20 0.69
CA GLN A 30 10.13 -27.13 -0.10
C GLN A 30 9.20 -25.93 -0.21
N LEU A 31 7.92 -26.17 -0.52
CA LEU A 31 6.91 -25.12 -0.59
C LEU A 31 6.73 -24.41 0.75
N ARG A 32 6.73 -25.15 1.87
CA ARG A 32 6.66 -24.56 3.20
C ARG A 32 7.85 -23.65 3.48
N ARG A 33 9.08 -24.10 3.17
CA ARG A 33 10.31 -23.28 3.34
C ARG A 33 10.23 -22.01 2.51
N LYS A 34 9.83 -22.11 1.24
CA LYS A 34 9.69 -20.93 0.36
C LYS A 34 8.62 -19.95 0.83
N ARG A 35 7.55 -20.45 1.45
CA ARG A 35 6.52 -19.60 2.07
C ARG A 35 7.00 -18.87 3.32
N GLN A 36 8.05 -19.32 3.98
CA GLN A 36 8.64 -18.61 5.12
C GLN A 36 9.33 -17.32 4.69
N ASP A 37 9.85 -17.27 3.45
CA ASP A 37 10.46 -16.07 2.86
C ASP A 37 9.42 -15.00 2.45
N ILE A 38 8.12 -15.33 2.57
CA ILE A 38 7.00 -14.45 2.19
C ILE A 38 6.08 -14.26 3.39
N GLY A 39 6.19 -13.12 4.05
CA GLY A 39 5.25 -12.72 5.10
C GLY A 39 3.92 -12.28 4.49
N MET A 40 2.81 -12.51 5.19
CA MET A 40 1.49 -12.10 4.74
C MET A 40 0.69 -11.46 5.86
N ILE A 41 0.15 -10.28 5.59
CA ILE A 41 -0.75 -9.52 6.43
C ILE A 41 -2.13 -9.57 5.78
N PHE A 42 -3.13 -10.02 6.50
CA PHE A 42 -4.49 -10.20 6.00
C PHE A 42 -5.40 -9.06 6.43
N GLN A 43 -6.45 -8.83 5.67
CA GLN A 43 -7.48 -7.82 5.92
C GLN A 43 -8.11 -7.92 7.33
N HIS A 44 -8.40 -9.12 7.81
CA HIS A 44 -9.05 -9.37 9.10
C HIS A 44 -8.09 -9.79 10.21
N PHE A 45 -6.81 -9.37 10.15
CA PHE A 45 -5.73 -9.66 11.11
C PHE A 45 -5.42 -11.16 11.25
N ASN A 46 -6.42 -12.04 11.20
CA ASN A 46 -6.32 -13.50 11.33
C ASN A 46 -5.53 -13.94 12.57
N LEU A 47 -5.72 -13.23 13.70
CA LEU A 47 -5.15 -13.60 14.97
C LEU A 47 -5.95 -14.74 15.60
N MET A 48 -5.24 -15.65 16.26
CA MET A 48 -5.86 -16.71 17.05
C MET A 48 -6.38 -16.10 18.36
N SER A 49 -7.69 -16.11 18.54
CA SER A 49 -8.38 -15.44 19.66
C SER A 49 -8.03 -16.03 21.04
N GLN A 50 -7.60 -17.29 21.08
CA GLN A 50 -7.24 -18.03 22.28
C GLN A 50 -5.76 -17.83 22.69
N LEU A 51 -4.98 -17.16 21.86
CA LEU A 51 -3.55 -16.90 22.09
C LEU A 51 -3.34 -15.42 22.39
N THR A 52 -2.37 -15.12 23.25
CA THR A 52 -1.92 -13.75 23.51
C THR A 52 -1.22 -13.16 22.28
N ALA A 53 -0.84 -11.88 22.34
CA ALA A 53 -0.09 -11.23 21.27
C ALA A 53 1.26 -11.93 21.03
N GLU A 54 2.01 -12.21 22.07
CA GLU A 54 3.29 -12.93 21.98
C GLU A 54 3.12 -14.36 21.44
N GLU A 55 2.10 -15.08 21.89
CA GLU A 55 1.81 -16.43 21.42
C GLU A 55 1.39 -16.46 19.94
N ASN A 56 0.65 -15.44 19.48
CA ASN A 56 0.32 -15.27 18.05
C ASN A 56 1.58 -15.09 17.20
N VAL A 57 2.56 -14.30 17.66
CA VAL A 57 3.85 -14.14 16.98
C VAL A 57 4.69 -15.42 17.07
N ALA A 58 4.78 -16.02 18.27
CA ALA A 58 5.52 -17.26 18.50
C ALA A 58 5.03 -18.44 17.65
N PHE A 59 3.72 -18.46 17.34
CA PHE A 59 3.12 -19.51 16.50
C PHE A 59 3.77 -19.57 15.10
N ALA A 60 4.15 -18.44 14.54
CA ALA A 60 4.85 -18.42 13.24
C ALA A 60 6.24 -19.07 13.31
N LEU A 61 6.87 -19.07 14.48
CA LEU A 61 8.18 -19.68 14.74
C LEU A 61 8.11 -21.19 15.09
N LYS A 62 6.94 -21.81 15.02
CA LYS A 62 6.76 -23.23 15.39
C LYS A 62 7.74 -24.16 14.69
N HIS A 63 8.09 -23.87 13.46
CA HIS A 63 8.96 -24.69 12.61
C HIS A 63 10.28 -24.00 12.23
N SER A 64 10.72 -22.98 13.00
CA SER A 64 11.96 -22.22 12.73
C SER A 64 13.23 -22.97 13.09
N GLY A 65 13.14 -24.03 13.90
CA GLY A 65 14.32 -24.73 14.45
C GLY A 65 14.98 -24.02 15.64
N LEU A 66 14.53 -22.81 16.01
CA LEU A 66 15.04 -22.06 17.16
C LEU A 66 14.71 -22.74 18.50
N SER A 67 15.58 -22.59 19.49
CA SER A 67 15.33 -22.97 20.88
C SER A 67 14.16 -22.16 21.48
N LYS A 68 13.69 -22.54 22.65
CA LYS A 68 12.61 -21.84 23.34
C LYS A 68 13.03 -20.42 23.74
N GLU A 69 14.25 -20.28 24.20
CA GLU A 69 14.85 -19.02 24.62
C GLU A 69 15.01 -18.05 23.44
N GLU A 70 15.58 -18.52 22.32
CA GLU A 70 15.73 -17.73 21.09
C GLU A 70 14.38 -17.29 20.52
N LYS A 71 13.36 -18.16 20.57
CA LYS A 71 11.99 -17.78 20.15
C LYS A 71 11.43 -16.66 21.01
N LYS A 72 11.61 -16.76 22.33
CA LYS A 72 11.11 -15.75 23.27
C LYS A 72 11.77 -14.39 23.03
N GLU A 73 13.08 -14.38 22.86
CA GLU A 73 13.85 -13.16 22.56
C GLU A 73 13.40 -12.55 21.23
N LYS A 74 13.28 -13.37 20.18
CA LYS A 74 12.82 -12.90 18.86
C LYS A 74 11.42 -12.34 18.91
N VAL A 75 10.49 -12.99 19.59
CA VAL A 75 9.10 -12.51 19.77
C VAL A 75 9.09 -11.16 20.48
N HIS A 76 9.87 -11.01 21.55
CA HIS A 76 10.00 -9.76 22.28
C HIS A 76 10.49 -8.63 21.36
N THR A 77 11.60 -8.87 20.64
CA THR A 77 12.17 -7.91 19.68
C THR A 77 11.15 -7.50 18.60
N LEU A 78 10.37 -8.45 18.08
CA LEU A 78 9.34 -8.17 17.08
C LEU A 78 8.19 -7.33 17.66
N LEU A 79 7.76 -7.60 18.89
CA LEU A 79 6.74 -6.81 19.56
C LEU A 79 7.24 -5.39 19.91
N GLU A 80 8.52 -5.25 20.29
CA GLU A 80 9.15 -3.93 20.44
C GLU A 80 9.18 -3.17 19.11
N LEU A 81 9.57 -3.84 18.02
CA LEU A 81 9.65 -3.25 16.68
C LEU A 81 8.31 -2.67 16.21
N VAL A 82 7.20 -3.28 16.59
CA VAL A 82 5.86 -2.78 16.27
C VAL A 82 5.24 -1.92 17.40
N GLY A 83 5.97 -1.66 18.48
CA GLY A 83 5.54 -0.82 19.60
C GLY A 83 4.46 -1.44 20.48
N LEU A 84 4.56 -2.76 20.74
CA LEU A 84 3.60 -3.53 21.56
C LEU A 84 4.24 -4.41 22.62
N ALA A 85 5.48 -4.12 23.05
CA ALA A 85 6.16 -4.90 24.08
C ALA A 85 5.37 -4.94 25.41
N ASP A 86 4.71 -3.83 25.76
CA ASP A 86 3.86 -3.69 26.96
C ASP A 86 2.49 -4.41 26.85
N ARG A 87 2.18 -4.98 25.70
CA ARG A 87 0.92 -5.66 25.36
C ARG A 87 1.12 -7.14 25.01
N ALA A 88 2.31 -7.70 25.25
CA ALA A 88 2.67 -9.06 24.88
C ALA A 88 1.67 -10.12 25.40
N GLU A 89 1.22 -9.96 26.63
CA GLU A 89 0.30 -10.88 27.31
C GLU A 89 -1.19 -10.62 27.00
N ASN A 90 -1.53 -9.57 26.26
CA ASN A 90 -2.92 -9.25 25.92
C ASN A 90 -3.47 -10.21 24.86
N TYR A 91 -4.73 -10.62 25.06
CA TYR A 91 -5.49 -11.37 24.05
C TYR A 91 -6.03 -10.43 22.95
N PRO A 92 -6.32 -10.92 21.74
CA PRO A 92 -6.87 -10.11 20.66
C PRO A 92 -8.14 -9.33 21.05
N SER A 93 -8.98 -9.87 21.94
CA SER A 93 -10.17 -9.19 22.46
C SER A 93 -9.87 -7.92 23.28
N GLN A 94 -8.65 -7.81 23.80
CA GLN A 94 -8.19 -6.69 24.62
C GLN A 94 -7.40 -5.64 23.82
N LEU A 95 -7.23 -5.86 22.50
CA LEU A 95 -6.47 -5.02 21.61
C LEU A 95 -7.39 -4.21 20.69
N SER A 96 -7.02 -2.96 20.43
CA SER A 96 -7.65 -2.14 19.38
C SER A 96 -7.35 -2.72 17.98
N GLY A 97 -8.10 -2.28 16.94
CA GLY A 97 -7.86 -2.69 15.56
C GLY A 97 -6.42 -2.46 15.11
N GLY A 98 -5.88 -1.27 15.36
CA GLY A 98 -4.49 -0.96 15.03
C GLY A 98 -3.46 -1.80 15.81
N GLN A 99 -3.74 -2.13 17.08
CA GLN A 99 -2.89 -3.02 17.85
C GLN A 99 -2.93 -4.46 17.32
N LYS A 100 -4.11 -4.97 16.95
CA LYS A 100 -4.24 -6.27 16.29
C LYS A 100 -3.45 -6.32 14.99
N GLN A 101 -3.50 -5.24 14.20
CA GLN A 101 -2.74 -5.13 12.95
C GLN A 101 -1.23 -5.15 13.20
N ARG A 102 -0.74 -4.45 14.22
CA ARG A 102 0.67 -4.48 14.62
C ARG A 102 1.12 -5.88 15.04
N VAL A 103 0.30 -6.63 15.79
CA VAL A 103 0.58 -8.05 16.11
C VAL A 103 0.62 -8.89 14.83
N ALA A 104 -0.30 -8.69 13.88
CA ALA A 104 -0.30 -9.40 12.60
C ALA A 104 0.97 -9.10 11.77
N ILE A 105 1.45 -7.84 11.78
CA ILE A 105 2.71 -7.44 11.16
C ILE A 105 3.90 -8.16 11.85
N ALA A 106 3.99 -8.11 13.18
CA ALA A 106 5.06 -8.79 13.92
C ALA A 106 5.09 -10.30 13.61
N ARG A 107 3.91 -10.95 13.56
CA ARG A 107 3.79 -12.35 13.17
C ARG A 107 4.26 -12.60 11.73
N ALA A 108 3.93 -11.73 10.80
CA ALA A 108 4.35 -11.85 9.41
C ALA A 108 5.88 -11.72 9.24
N LEU A 109 6.53 -10.95 10.12
CA LEU A 109 7.99 -10.76 10.14
C LEU A 109 8.76 -11.88 10.85
N ALA A 110 8.08 -12.78 11.56
CA ALA A 110 8.72 -13.74 12.49
C ALA A 110 9.77 -14.65 11.84
N ASN A 111 9.64 -14.98 10.57
CA ASN A 111 10.59 -15.83 9.84
C ASN A 111 11.60 -15.03 8.98
N ASP A 112 11.82 -13.75 9.27
CA ASP A 112 12.70 -12.85 8.52
C ASP A 112 12.41 -12.90 7.01
N PRO A 113 11.17 -12.63 6.58
CA PRO A 113 10.79 -12.74 5.18
C PRO A 113 11.50 -11.68 4.35
N LYS A 114 11.75 -11.99 3.07
CA LYS A 114 12.27 -11.02 2.10
C LYS A 114 11.17 -10.18 1.47
N ILE A 115 9.96 -10.74 1.42
CA ILE A 115 8.78 -10.11 0.84
C ILE A 115 7.67 -10.10 1.88
N LEU A 116 7.00 -8.96 2.02
CA LEU A 116 5.81 -8.80 2.85
C LEU A 116 4.63 -8.44 1.95
N ILE A 117 3.62 -9.31 1.90
CA ILE A 117 2.38 -9.05 1.18
C ILE A 117 1.36 -8.50 2.16
N SER A 118 0.82 -7.35 1.87
CA SER A 118 -0.23 -6.68 2.65
C SER A 118 -1.51 -6.63 1.82
N ASP A 119 -2.49 -7.43 2.18
CA ASP A 119 -3.74 -7.59 1.42
C ASP A 119 -4.87 -6.85 2.14
N GLU A 120 -5.24 -5.66 1.60
CA GLU A 120 -6.26 -4.74 2.15
C GLU A 120 -6.16 -4.54 3.68
N SER A 121 -4.96 -4.57 4.20
CA SER A 121 -4.67 -4.70 5.62
C SER A 121 -5.03 -3.48 6.47
N THR A 122 -5.45 -2.39 5.85
CA THR A 122 -5.86 -1.14 6.51
C THR A 122 -7.33 -0.80 6.34
N SER A 123 -8.07 -1.53 5.49
CA SER A 123 -9.48 -1.23 5.15
C SER A 123 -10.45 -1.26 6.35
N ALA A 124 -10.10 -2.00 7.41
CA ALA A 124 -10.89 -2.10 8.64
C ALA A 124 -10.47 -1.09 9.73
N LEU A 125 -9.58 -0.13 9.42
CA LEU A 125 -9.02 0.81 10.37
C LEU A 125 -9.54 2.24 10.10
N ASP A 126 -9.54 3.07 11.13
CA ASP A 126 -9.80 4.49 10.97
C ASP A 126 -8.61 5.20 10.27
N PRO A 127 -8.81 6.35 9.62
CA PRO A 127 -7.78 7.03 8.82
C PRO A 127 -6.49 7.36 9.59
N LYS A 128 -6.61 7.72 10.87
CA LYS A 128 -5.44 8.03 11.71
C LYS A 128 -4.61 6.78 11.98
N THR A 129 -5.27 5.69 12.31
CA THR A 129 -4.63 4.39 12.54
C THR A 129 -4.03 3.84 11.25
N THR A 130 -4.74 3.96 10.11
CA THR A 130 -4.23 3.61 8.78
C THR A 130 -2.89 4.30 8.52
N LYS A 131 -2.82 5.62 8.68
CA LYS A 131 -1.57 6.38 8.49
C LYS A 131 -0.44 5.86 9.38
N GLN A 132 -0.72 5.53 10.64
CA GLN A 132 0.29 4.96 11.56
C GLN A 132 0.79 3.59 11.11
N ILE A 133 -0.07 2.73 10.58
CA ILE A 133 0.31 1.42 10.04
C ILE A 133 1.14 1.57 8.76
N LEU A 134 0.78 2.49 7.88
CA LEU A 134 1.52 2.76 6.66
C LEU A 134 2.92 3.30 6.96
N THR A 135 3.05 4.25 7.90
CA THR A 135 4.35 4.74 8.38
C THR A 135 5.19 3.60 8.95
N LEU A 136 4.58 2.72 9.76
CA LEU A 136 5.28 1.53 10.27
C LEU A 136 5.79 0.64 9.14
N LEU A 137 4.98 0.38 8.10
CA LEU A 137 5.41 -0.43 6.95
C LEU A 137 6.56 0.24 6.18
N GLN A 138 6.54 1.55 5.99
CA GLN A 138 7.66 2.31 5.38
C GLN A 138 8.93 2.18 6.22
N ASP A 139 8.83 2.36 7.54
CA ASP A 139 9.97 2.21 8.46
C ASP A 139 10.57 0.79 8.39
N LEU A 140 9.71 -0.22 8.33
CA LEU A 140 10.12 -1.62 8.21
C LEU A 140 10.80 -1.90 6.86
N ASN A 141 10.26 -1.36 5.76
CA ASN A 141 10.88 -1.45 4.44
C ASN A 141 12.30 -0.89 4.46
N GLN A 142 12.48 0.31 5.03
CA GLN A 142 13.78 0.99 5.09
C GLN A 142 14.78 0.28 6.03
N LYS A 143 14.32 -0.12 7.23
CA LYS A 143 15.18 -0.72 8.26
C LYS A 143 15.59 -2.16 7.94
N LEU A 144 14.69 -2.93 7.36
CA LEU A 144 14.89 -4.36 7.13
C LEU A 144 15.20 -4.69 5.66
N GLY A 145 15.11 -3.74 4.74
CA GLY A 145 15.35 -3.96 3.32
C GLY A 145 14.31 -4.90 2.66
N LEU A 146 13.09 -4.97 3.22
CA LEU A 146 12.01 -5.81 2.70
C LEU A 146 11.44 -5.26 1.41
N THR A 147 11.02 -6.13 0.50
CA THR A 147 10.09 -5.75 -0.55
C THR A 147 8.66 -5.85 -0.01
N ILE A 148 7.90 -4.75 -0.04
CA ILE A 148 6.50 -4.75 0.38
C ILE A 148 5.60 -4.70 -0.85
N VAL A 149 4.71 -5.69 -0.97
CA VAL A 149 3.64 -5.73 -1.98
C VAL A 149 2.34 -5.36 -1.29
N LEU A 150 1.85 -4.16 -1.56
CA LEU A 150 0.59 -3.66 -1.00
C LEU A 150 -0.54 -3.86 -2.00
N ILE A 151 -1.61 -4.52 -1.58
CA ILE A 151 -2.84 -4.67 -2.35
C ILE A 151 -3.89 -3.78 -1.71
N THR A 152 -4.40 -2.82 -2.46
CA THR A 152 -5.41 -1.87 -2.01
C THR A 152 -6.15 -1.27 -3.21
N HIS A 153 -7.36 -0.82 -2.98
CA HIS A 153 -8.13 0.00 -3.92
C HIS A 153 -8.08 1.50 -3.54
N GLU A 154 -7.37 1.86 -2.47
CA GLU A 154 -7.22 3.23 -2.01
C GLU A 154 -6.01 3.90 -2.67
N MET A 155 -6.23 4.67 -3.73
CA MET A 155 -5.16 5.34 -4.50
C MET A 155 -4.35 6.33 -3.66
N GLN A 156 -4.97 6.96 -2.66
CA GLN A 156 -4.24 7.85 -1.74
C GLN A 156 -3.13 7.11 -0.98
N ILE A 157 -3.40 5.88 -0.54
CA ILE A 157 -2.39 5.04 0.12
C ILE A 157 -1.22 4.75 -0.84
N ILE A 158 -1.54 4.42 -2.10
CA ILE A 158 -0.53 4.14 -3.12
C ILE A 158 0.36 5.36 -3.33
N LYS A 159 -0.23 6.53 -3.48
CA LYS A 159 0.48 7.80 -3.64
C LYS A 159 1.45 8.08 -2.48
N ASP A 160 0.99 7.84 -1.25
CA ASP A 160 1.75 8.18 -0.04
C ASP A 160 2.96 7.28 0.20
N ILE A 161 2.90 5.99 -0.20
CA ILE A 161 3.93 5.02 0.22
C ILE A 161 4.54 4.15 -0.87
N ALA A 162 3.92 4.04 -2.06
CA ALA A 162 4.41 3.15 -3.10
C ALA A 162 5.50 3.81 -3.96
N ASN A 163 6.37 2.99 -4.54
CA ASN A 163 7.34 3.42 -5.56
C ASN A 163 6.84 3.10 -6.97
N CYS A 164 6.22 1.93 -7.12
CA CYS A 164 5.66 1.42 -8.37
C CYS A 164 4.23 0.95 -8.16
N VAL A 165 3.44 1.03 -9.21
CA VAL A 165 2.04 0.62 -9.24
C VAL A 165 1.81 -0.40 -10.35
N ALA A 166 0.96 -1.37 -10.05
CA ALA A 166 0.43 -2.34 -11.01
C ALA A 166 -1.10 -2.33 -10.89
N VAL A 167 -1.79 -1.86 -11.91
CA VAL A 167 -3.26 -1.80 -11.94
C VAL A 167 -3.81 -3.07 -12.56
N MET A 168 -4.73 -3.72 -11.85
CA MET A 168 -5.33 -4.97 -12.29
C MET A 168 -6.83 -4.83 -12.49
N GLN A 169 -7.33 -5.45 -13.55
CA GLN A 169 -8.76 -5.57 -13.85
C GLN A 169 -9.06 -6.98 -14.35
N ASP A 170 -10.07 -7.62 -13.80
CA ASP A 170 -10.51 -8.97 -14.19
C ASP A 170 -9.38 -10.02 -14.25
N GLY A 171 -8.42 -9.91 -13.32
CA GLY A 171 -7.25 -10.78 -13.23
C GLY A 171 -6.15 -10.48 -14.24
N GLN A 172 -6.25 -9.41 -15.02
CA GLN A 172 -5.24 -8.96 -15.98
C GLN A 172 -4.52 -7.71 -15.45
N LEU A 173 -3.21 -7.65 -15.69
CA LEU A 173 -2.42 -6.45 -15.50
C LEU A 173 -2.71 -5.53 -16.69
N ILE A 174 -3.35 -4.39 -16.44
CA ILE A 174 -3.75 -3.43 -17.49
C ILE A 174 -2.81 -2.23 -17.59
N GLU A 175 -2.14 -1.86 -16.50
CA GLU A 175 -1.20 -0.75 -16.48
C GLU A 175 -0.17 -0.95 -15.38
N GLU A 176 1.10 -0.57 -15.63
CA GLU A 176 2.16 -0.58 -14.63
C GLU A 176 3.13 0.57 -14.86
N GLY A 177 3.72 1.10 -13.78
CA GLY A 177 4.68 2.19 -13.87
C GLY A 177 5.11 2.73 -12.52
N SER A 178 5.91 3.79 -12.53
CA SER A 178 6.16 4.55 -11.30
C SER A 178 4.87 5.24 -10.82
N VAL A 179 4.79 5.54 -9.51
CA VAL A 179 3.65 6.31 -8.97
C VAL A 179 3.49 7.62 -9.74
N LEU A 180 4.60 8.32 -10.01
CA LEU A 180 4.57 9.58 -10.76
C LEU A 180 3.97 9.40 -12.16
N ASP A 181 4.38 8.40 -12.92
CA ASP A 181 3.89 8.17 -14.28
C ASP A 181 2.39 7.85 -14.27
N ILE A 182 1.97 6.91 -13.40
CA ILE A 182 0.58 6.48 -13.28
C ILE A 182 -0.34 7.64 -12.88
N PHE A 183 0.07 8.48 -11.93
CA PHE A 183 -0.74 9.62 -11.48
C PHE A 183 -0.71 10.81 -12.44
N SER A 184 0.41 11.03 -13.15
CA SER A 184 0.54 12.16 -14.07
C SER A 184 -0.10 11.90 -15.42
N ASN A 185 -0.01 10.68 -15.95
CA ASN A 185 -0.42 10.34 -17.32
C ASN A 185 -1.03 8.94 -17.42
N PRO A 186 -2.15 8.67 -16.71
CA PRO A 186 -2.81 7.36 -16.75
C PRO A 186 -3.33 7.06 -18.16
N GLN A 187 -3.07 5.87 -18.67
CA GLN A 187 -3.47 5.46 -20.02
C GLN A 187 -4.80 4.73 -20.04
N GLN A 188 -5.09 3.95 -18.98
CA GLN A 188 -6.29 3.13 -18.91
C GLN A 188 -7.43 3.88 -18.23
N ASP A 189 -8.66 3.67 -18.70
CA ASP A 189 -9.83 4.38 -18.17
C ASP A 189 -10.07 4.04 -16.69
N LEU A 190 -9.91 2.75 -16.30
CA LEU A 190 -10.01 2.37 -14.89
C LEU A 190 -8.97 3.08 -14.00
N THR A 191 -7.75 3.27 -14.50
CA THR A 191 -6.71 4.01 -13.78
C THR A 191 -7.09 5.48 -13.61
N LYS A 192 -7.65 6.10 -14.67
CA LYS A 192 -8.16 7.48 -14.60
C LYS A 192 -9.27 7.62 -13.56
N ASP A 193 -10.23 6.69 -13.56
CA ASP A 193 -11.35 6.68 -12.60
C ASP A 193 -10.86 6.56 -11.16
N PHE A 194 -9.90 5.67 -10.90
CA PHE A 194 -9.31 5.53 -9.57
C PHE A 194 -8.60 6.79 -9.10
N ILE A 195 -7.81 7.42 -9.98
CA ILE A 195 -7.09 8.66 -9.67
C ILE A 195 -8.06 9.81 -9.45
N SER A 196 -9.05 9.98 -10.32
CA SER A 196 -10.07 10.98 -10.21
C SER A 196 -10.81 10.91 -8.88
N THR A 197 -11.23 9.71 -8.49
CA THR A 197 -11.88 9.45 -7.19
C THR A 197 -10.96 9.82 -6.01
N ALA A 198 -9.68 9.51 -6.10
CA ALA A 198 -8.72 9.78 -5.02
C ALA A 198 -8.38 11.27 -4.89
N THR A 199 -8.33 11.99 -6.00
CA THR A 199 -8.00 13.43 -6.01
C THR A 199 -9.20 14.34 -5.78
N GLY A 200 -10.42 13.80 -5.91
CA GLY A 200 -11.66 14.57 -5.81
C GLY A 200 -11.81 15.66 -6.88
N ILE A 201 -11.01 15.57 -7.95
CA ILE A 201 -10.99 16.58 -9.01
C ILE A 201 -12.34 16.66 -9.72
N ASP A 202 -12.96 15.51 -10.01
CA ASP A 202 -14.24 15.48 -10.73
C ASP A 202 -15.35 16.11 -9.88
N GLU A 203 -15.42 15.79 -8.57
CA GLU A 203 -16.37 16.45 -7.68
C GLU A 203 -16.13 17.96 -7.57
N ALA A 204 -14.87 18.39 -7.60
CA ALA A 204 -14.52 19.80 -7.60
C ALA A 204 -14.91 20.48 -8.91
N MET A 205 -14.69 19.83 -10.05
CA MET A 205 -15.09 20.33 -11.37
C MET A 205 -16.61 20.46 -11.47
N ASP A 206 -17.37 19.43 -11.07
CA ASP A 206 -18.84 19.49 -11.04
C ASP A 206 -19.36 20.68 -10.21
N LYS A 207 -18.76 20.92 -9.03
CA LYS A 207 -19.11 22.05 -8.18
C LYS A 207 -18.76 23.41 -8.81
N ILE A 208 -17.62 23.48 -9.51
CA ILE A 208 -17.15 24.68 -10.18
C ILE A 208 -18.05 25.00 -11.38
N GLU A 209 -18.39 24.01 -12.19
CA GLU A 209 -19.29 24.20 -13.36
C GLU A 209 -20.70 24.68 -12.97
N GLN A 210 -21.15 24.34 -11.76
CA GLN A 210 -22.42 24.80 -11.22
C GLN A 210 -22.39 26.25 -10.71
N GLN A 211 -21.22 26.86 -10.56
CA GLN A 211 -21.12 28.26 -10.12
C GLN A 211 -21.61 29.23 -11.20
N GLU A 212 -22.35 30.25 -10.79
CA GLU A 212 -22.90 31.27 -11.71
C GLU A 212 -21.82 32.00 -12.52
N ILE A 213 -20.63 32.20 -11.93
CA ILE A 213 -19.51 32.84 -12.63
C ILE A 213 -18.98 31.97 -13.78
N VAL A 214 -19.08 30.65 -13.68
CA VAL A 214 -18.65 29.72 -14.72
C VAL A 214 -19.71 29.52 -15.77
N LYS A 215 -20.99 29.47 -15.39
CA LYS A 215 -22.13 29.40 -16.31
C LYS A 215 -22.24 30.63 -17.23
N HIS A 216 -21.74 31.77 -16.78
CA HIS A 216 -21.81 33.05 -17.50
C HIS A 216 -20.42 33.58 -17.85
N LEU A 217 -19.49 32.69 -18.22
CA LEU A 217 -18.17 33.09 -18.69
C LEU A 217 -18.28 34.04 -19.88
N ALA A 218 -17.50 35.12 -19.87
CA ALA A 218 -17.40 36.02 -20.99
C ALA A 218 -16.83 35.30 -22.22
N SER A 219 -17.15 35.76 -23.42
CA SER A 219 -16.72 35.13 -24.67
C SER A 219 -15.19 35.03 -24.87
N ASN A 220 -14.43 35.78 -24.09
CA ASN A 220 -12.96 35.77 -24.05
C ASN A 220 -12.38 35.07 -22.81
N SER A 221 -13.18 34.32 -22.06
CA SER A 221 -12.78 33.61 -20.88
C SER A 221 -12.88 32.11 -21.09
N LEU A 222 -11.97 31.36 -20.48
CA LEU A 222 -11.91 29.89 -20.53
C LEU A 222 -11.79 29.33 -19.12
N LEU A 223 -12.46 28.22 -18.85
CA LEU A 223 -12.19 27.37 -17.71
C LEU A 223 -11.11 26.38 -18.11
N VAL A 224 -10.00 26.34 -17.38
CA VAL A 224 -8.85 25.46 -17.67
C VAL A 224 -8.45 24.69 -16.43
N GLN A 225 -8.18 23.41 -16.59
CA GLN A 225 -7.50 22.59 -15.61
C GLN A 225 -6.02 22.56 -15.92
N MET A 226 -5.18 22.91 -14.95
CA MET A 226 -3.72 22.82 -15.07
C MET A 226 -3.18 21.79 -14.08
N LYS A 227 -2.36 20.87 -14.58
CA LYS A 227 -1.58 19.93 -13.75
C LYS A 227 -0.12 20.35 -13.76
N TYR A 228 0.44 20.46 -12.57
CA TYR A 228 1.88 20.66 -12.37
C TYR A 228 2.49 19.35 -11.90
N ALA A 229 3.57 18.94 -12.52
CA ALA A 229 4.29 17.72 -12.13
C ALA A 229 5.81 17.94 -12.20
N GLY A 230 6.53 17.32 -11.27
CA GLY A 230 8.00 17.34 -11.25
C GLY A 230 8.59 18.69 -10.83
N THR A 231 9.73 19.05 -11.42
CA THR A 231 10.53 20.24 -11.05
C THR A 231 9.89 21.57 -11.45
N SER A 232 8.84 21.58 -12.24
CA SER A 232 8.14 22.80 -12.68
C SER A 232 7.20 23.39 -11.60
N THR A 233 7.03 22.73 -10.48
CA THR A 233 6.15 23.19 -9.38
C THR A 233 6.64 24.46 -8.69
N ASP A 234 7.92 24.78 -8.78
CA ASP A 234 8.53 25.95 -8.17
C ASP A 234 8.45 27.22 -9.04
N GLU A 235 7.99 27.10 -10.29
CA GLU A 235 7.88 28.24 -11.19
C GLU A 235 6.53 28.98 -11.02
N PRO A 236 6.53 30.32 -10.96
CA PRO A 236 5.31 31.12 -10.82
C PRO A 236 4.55 31.21 -12.14
N LEU A 237 4.03 30.09 -12.65
CA LEU A 237 3.42 29.95 -13.97
C LEU A 237 2.34 30.98 -14.26
N LEU A 238 1.47 31.28 -13.31
CA LEU A 238 0.42 32.30 -13.49
C LEU A 238 1.00 33.69 -13.76
N ASN A 239 2.15 34.01 -13.16
CA ASN A 239 2.86 35.24 -13.41
C ASN A 239 3.49 35.28 -14.80
N GLU A 240 4.03 34.14 -15.24
CA GLU A 240 4.60 34.01 -16.58
C GLU A 240 3.53 34.06 -17.68
N ILE A 241 2.38 33.42 -17.47
CA ILE A 241 1.23 33.51 -18.37
C ILE A 241 0.75 34.98 -18.51
N TYR A 242 0.66 35.71 -17.38
CA TYR A 242 0.29 37.12 -17.41
C TYR A 242 1.33 37.97 -18.16
N LYS A 243 2.63 37.80 -17.85
CA LYS A 243 3.70 38.58 -18.50
C LYS A 243 3.79 38.36 -20.00
N HIS A 244 3.70 37.08 -20.44
CA HIS A 244 3.92 36.75 -21.85
C HIS A 244 2.66 36.84 -22.71
N HIS A 245 1.49 36.58 -22.10
CA HIS A 245 0.23 36.49 -22.87
C HIS A 245 -0.83 37.48 -22.43
N GLN A 246 -0.57 38.29 -21.40
CA GLN A 246 -1.50 39.28 -20.83
C GLN A 246 -2.87 38.67 -20.42
N VAL A 247 -2.84 37.37 -20.00
CA VAL A 247 -4.01 36.63 -19.54
C VAL A 247 -4.08 36.70 -18.03
N THR A 248 -5.23 37.19 -17.52
CA THR A 248 -5.49 37.19 -16.07
C THR A 248 -6.15 35.86 -15.71
N ALA A 249 -5.59 35.17 -14.69
CA ALA A 249 -6.14 33.92 -14.21
C ALA A 249 -6.70 34.07 -12.79
N ASN A 250 -7.89 33.51 -12.55
CA ASN A 250 -8.46 33.33 -11.22
C ASN A 250 -8.44 31.86 -10.84
N ILE A 251 -7.94 31.54 -9.65
CA ILE A 251 -7.94 30.17 -9.14
C ILE A 251 -9.30 29.92 -8.48
N LEU A 252 -10.08 29.01 -9.04
CA LEU A 252 -11.37 28.60 -8.49
C LEU A 252 -11.22 27.39 -7.54
N TYR A 253 -10.22 26.57 -7.78
CA TYR A 253 -9.86 25.42 -6.94
C TYR A 253 -8.36 25.15 -7.08
N GLY A 254 -7.74 24.73 -5.99
CA GLY A 254 -6.34 24.32 -5.98
C GLY A 254 -6.15 23.14 -5.02
N ASN A 255 -5.55 22.08 -5.50
CA ASN A 255 -5.07 20.97 -4.68
C ASN A 255 -3.54 20.89 -4.84
N ILE A 256 -2.81 20.96 -3.75
CA ILE A 256 -1.35 20.77 -3.73
C ILE A 256 -1.12 19.33 -3.34
N GLU A 257 -0.54 18.59 -4.25
CA GLU A 257 -0.29 17.17 -4.08
C GLU A 257 1.20 16.88 -3.80
#